data_66d04c528bd7e93ff38920b25ddddaca
#
_entry.id   66d04c528bd7e93ff38920b25ddddaca
#
_cell.length_a   1.000
_cell.length_b   1.000
_cell.length_c   1.000
_cell.angle_alpha   90.00
_cell.angle_beta   90.00
_cell.angle_gamma   90.00
#
_symmetry.space_group_name_H-M   'P 1'
#
loop_
_entity.id
_entity.type
_entity.pdbx_description
1 polymer ?
#
loop_
_entity_poly.entity_id
_entity_poly.type
_entity_poly.pdbx_seq_one_letter_code
_entity_poly.pdbx_strand_id
1 'polypeptide(L)'
;MRHSSEPRSVPHDLSIETDTGRRLGVRLAGAPDGPLVIYMHGSPSSRLDVDHMHERSEKRGIQLVGMDRPGYGLSDPMPFTFTSVALDVGVVADALGSPRFAVFGQSSGVPYALATAAELADRVSAVATAGGGMPFRPGTESWERLTEGEKQGVLLAGIDDVEAERLLAEADLPTVDQLGLSDDEIEAAWAASLPPPDQRVLRTGFGRLIGPTMRECLRQGQVGWARDNLVRMPHWEFDLGAIRCPATIWVGDQDTGNVEGARWLSHHVPGAVLRALPDQGHFVAFELWDDVLDSLHV
;
A
#
# COMPACT_ATOMS: atom_id res chain seq x y z
N MET A 1 40.64 -2.84 15.09
CA MET A 1 39.39 -2.11 14.87
C MET A 1 38.29 -2.96 15.46
N ARG A 2 37.66 -2.55 16.54
CA ARG A 2 36.50 -3.27 17.11
C ARG A 2 35.28 -2.82 16.32
N HIS A 3 34.71 -3.71 15.50
CA HIS A 3 33.34 -3.52 15.02
C HIS A 3 32.43 -3.57 16.25
N SER A 4 32.02 -2.41 16.75
CA SER A 4 30.87 -2.31 17.62
C SER A 4 29.65 -2.69 16.76
N SER A 5 29.14 -3.92 16.94
CA SER A 5 27.83 -4.28 16.44
C SER A 5 26.84 -3.44 17.26
N GLU A 6 26.38 -2.33 16.72
CA GLU A 6 25.17 -1.69 17.22
C GLU A 6 24.06 -2.74 17.23
N PRO A 7 23.22 -2.77 18.28
CA PRO A 7 22.10 -3.69 18.30
C PRO A 7 21.23 -3.42 17.08
N ARG A 8 20.93 -4.47 16.30
CA ARG A 8 20.01 -4.37 15.15
C ARG A 8 18.68 -3.81 15.65
N SER A 9 18.11 -2.88 14.91
CA SER A 9 16.78 -2.38 15.18
C SER A 9 15.77 -3.52 15.01
N VAL A 10 14.69 -3.47 15.76
CA VAL A 10 13.60 -4.46 15.64
C VAL A 10 12.34 -3.70 15.25
N PRO A 11 11.60 -4.13 14.23
CA PRO A 11 10.35 -3.48 13.87
C PRO A 11 9.41 -3.39 15.08
N HIS A 12 8.84 -2.20 15.31
CA HIS A 12 7.93 -1.97 16.42
C HIS A 12 6.83 -0.98 16.05
N ASP A 13 5.72 -1.10 16.75
CA ASP A 13 4.56 -0.23 16.55
C ASP A 13 4.71 1.08 17.32
N LEU A 14 4.22 2.15 16.69
CA LEU A 14 4.07 3.47 17.30
C LEU A 14 2.66 3.97 17.04
N SER A 15 2.06 4.64 18.01
CA SER A 15 0.81 5.37 17.85
C SER A 15 1.11 6.87 17.83
N ILE A 16 0.73 7.54 16.75
CA ILE A 16 0.88 8.99 16.58
C ILE A 16 -0.50 9.62 16.72
N GLU A 17 -0.62 10.64 17.56
CA GLU A 17 -1.87 11.37 17.76
C GLU A 17 -1.91 12.60 16.85
N THR A 18 -3.03 12.78 16.14
CA THR A 18 -3.29 13.98 15.35
C THR A 18 -3.77 15.12 16.25
N ASP A 19 -3.78 16.35 15.75
CA ASP A 19 -4.28 17.52 16.46
C ASP A 19 -5.75 17.39 16.91
N THR A 20 -6.51 16.49 16.30
CA THR A 20 -7.89 16.17 16.66
C THR A 20 -8.02 15.07 17.70
N GLY A 21 -6.91 14.53 18.20
CA GLY A 21 -6.89 13.42 19.16
C GLY A 21 -7.09 12.03 18.53
N ARG A 22 -7.11 11.92 17.19
CA ARG A 22 -7.21 10.64 16.47
C ARG A 22 -5.85 9.96 16.40
N ARG A 23 -5.83 8.65 16.58
CA ARG A 23 -4.60 7.85 16.52
C ARG A 23 -4.34 7.36 15.09
N LEU A 24 -3.07 7.47 14.69
CA LEU A 24 -2.50 6.85 13.50
C LEU A 24 -1.57 5.72 13.94
N GLY A 25 -1.87 4.50 13.53
CA GLY A 25 -1.02 3.34 13.77
C GLY A 25 0.08 3.26 12.72
N VAL A 26 1.33 3.22 13.16
CA VAL A 26 2.48 3.04 12.29
C VAL A 26 3.39 1.94 12.80
N ARG A 27 4.16 1.36 11.89
CA ARG A 27 5.23 0.40 12.22
C ARG A 27 6.55 0.92 11.71
N LEU A 28 7.48 1.09 12.62
CA LEU A 28 8.84 1.54 12.33
C LEU A 28 9.71 0.33 12.00
N ALA A 29 10.43 0.41 10.89
CA ALA A 29 11.36 -0.61 10.40
C ALA A 29 12.59 0.05 9.78
N GLY A 30 13.58 -0.75 9.36
CA GLY A 30 14.83 -0.23 8.78
C GLY A 30 15.70 0.49 9.80
N ALA A 31 16.49 1.47 9.36
CA ALA A 31 17.41 2.26 10.19
C ALA A 31 16.70 3.48 10.80
N PRO A 32 16.73 3.67 12.14
CA PRO A 32 15.91 4.69 12.82
C PRO A 32 16.19 6.15 12.38
N ASP A 33 17.42 6.46 12.01
CA ASP A 33 17.87 7.82 11.70
C ASP A 33 18.14 8.05 10.20
N GLY A 34 17.67 7.11 9.35
CA GLY A 34 17.87 7.18 7.90
C GLY A 34 16.87 8.10 7.19
N PRO A 35 17.09 8.35 5.88
CA PRO A 35 16.06 8.95 5.05
C PRO A 35 14.75 8.18 5.17
N LEU A 36 13.63 8.91 5.33
CA LEU A 36 12.33 8.33 5.58
C LEU A 36 11.66 7.88 4.27
N VAL A 37 11.19 6.63 4.26
CA VAL A 37 10.27 6.08 3.26
C VAL A 37 8.97 5.68 3.96
N ILE A 38 7.84 6.24 3.54
CA ILE A 38 6.53 5.85 4.04
C ILE A 38 5.88 4.86 3.07
N TYR A 39 5.48 3.73 3.61
CA TYR A 39 4.85 2.63 2.90
C TYR A 39 3.33 2.67 3.05
N MET A 40 2.63 2.69 1.92
CA MET A 40 1.17 2.59 1.82
C MET A 40 0.82 1.15 1.42
N HIS A 41 0.24 0.42 2.36
CA HIS A 41 -0.05 -1.01 2.21
C HIS A 41 -1.16 -1.32 1.18
N GLY A 42 -1.15 -2.56 0.67
CA GLY A 42 -2.21 -3.12 -0.17
C GLY A 42 -3.51 -3.42 0.58
N SER A 43 -4.39 -4.22 0.00
CA SER A 43 -5.58 -4.79 0.64
C SER A 43 -5.82 -6.21 0.11
N PRO A 44 -6.06 -7.19 1.00
CA PRO A 44 -6.06 -7.09 2.46
C PRO A 44 -4.63 -7.06 3.03
N SER A 45 -4.24 -5.99 3.69
CA SER A 45 -2.92 -5.83 4.29
C SER A 45 -2.91 -4.77 5.39
N SER A 46 -1.75 -4.52 6.00
CA SER A 46 -1.57 -3.56 7.08
C SER A 46 -0.14 -3.01 7.11
N ARG A 47 0.13 -2.13 8.08
CA ARG A 47 1.48 -1.62 8.38
C ARG A 47 2.53 -2.71 8.59
N LEU A 48 2.12 -3.96 8.90
CA LEU A 48 3.04 -5.08 9.20
C LEU A 48 3.84 -5.56 7.98
N ASP A 49 3.44 -5.24 6.75
CA ASP A 49 4.17 -5.62 5.54
C ASP A 49 5.64 -5.16 5.55
N VAL A 50 5.93 -4.05 6.24
CA VAL A 50 7.30 -3.50 6.30
C VAL A 50 8.30 -4.44 6.98
N ASP A 51 7.84 -5.42 7.77
CA ASP A 51 8.71 -6.39 8.41
C ASP A 51 9.48 -7.24 7.39
N HIS A 52 8.86 -7.53 6.23
CA HIS A 52 9.53 -8.23 5.14
C HIS A 52 10.70 -7.43 4.53
N MET A 53 10.58 -6.11 4.55
CA MET A 53 11.55 -5.20 3.94
C MET A 53 12.56 -4.64 4.96
N HIS A 54 12.37 -4.92 6.26
CA HIS A 54 13.13 -4.36 7.37
C HIS A 54 14.65 -4.51 7.20
N GLU A 55 15.15 -5.76 7.09
CA GLU A 55 16.61 -6.00 7.05
C GLU A 55 17.30 -5.34 5.84
N ARG A 56 16.62 -5.32 4.68
CA ARG A 56 17.18 -4.68 3.48
C ARG A 56 17.20 -3.17 3.65
N SER A 57 16.14 -2.58 4.20
CA SER A 57 16.09 -1.14 4.50
C SER A 57 17.12 -0.73 5.56
N GLU A 58 17.31 -1.55 6.62
CA GLU A 58 18.33 -1.32 7.64
C GLU A 58 19.75 -1.34 7.05
N LYS A 59 20.07 -2.32 6.22
CA LYS A 59 21.38 -2.40 5.53
C LYS A 59 21.66 -1.21 4.62
N ARG A 60 20.62 -0.61 4.06
CA ARG A 60 20.69 0.57 3.21
C ARG A 60 20.69 1.88 4.02
N GLY A 61 20.53 1.81 5.33
CA GLY A 61 20.46 2.99 6.20
C GLY A 61 19.15 3.77 6.02
N ILE A 62 18.06 3.14 5.60
CA ILE A 62 16.76 3.75 5.31
C ILE A 62 15.79 3.51 6.47
N GLN A 63 15.13 4.56 6.95
CA GLN A 63 13.99 4.45 7.85
C GLN A 63 12.75 4.11 7.02
N LEU A 64 12.16 2.94 7.27
CA LEU A 64 10.94 2.49 6.60
C LEU A 64 9.77 2.52 7.58
N VAL A 65 8.66 3.13 7.17
CA VAL A 65 7.48 3.27 8.03
C VAL A 65 6.24 2.79 7.30
N GLY A 66 5.61 1.71 7.80
CA GLY A 66 4.28 1.29 7.37
C GLY A 66 3.21 2.06 8.15
N MET A 67 2.19 2.56 7.47
CA MET A 67 1.06 3.26 8.07
C MET A 67 -0.25 2.52 7.79
N ASP A 68 -1.03 2.25 8.84
CA ASP A 68 -2.42 1.78 8.68
C ASP A 68 -3.31 2.94 8.22
N ARG A 69 -4.10 2.74 7.17
CA ARG A 69 -5.16 3.68 6.78
C ARG A 69 -6.26 3.73 7.84
N PRO A 70 -7.11 4.78 7.90
CA PRO A 70 -8.18 4.87 8.90
C PRO A 70 -9.09 3.64 8.91
N GLY A 71 -9.32 3.08 10.11
CA GLY A 71 -10.11 1.85 10.31
C GLY A 71 -9.36 0.54 10.07
N TYR A 72 -8.09 0.59 9.67
CA TYR A 72 -7.19 -0.56 9.65
C TYR A 72 -6.35 -0.62 10.93
N GLY A 73 -5.97 -1.82 11.33
CA GLY A 73 -5.00 -2.09 12.39
C GLY A 73 -5.15 -1.21 13.62
N LEU A 74 -4.19 -0.33 13.86
CA LEU A 74 -4.15 0.57 15.02
C LEU A 74 -4.66 1.98 14.73
N SER A 75 -5.00 2.32 13.48
CA SER A 75 -5.51 3.64 13.13
C SER A 75 -7.01 3.77 13.45
N ASP A 76 -7.40 4.83 14.14
CA ASP A 76 -8.80 5.07 14.48
C ASP A 76 -9.66 5.21 13.22
N PRO A 77 -10.88 4.65 13.21
CA PRO A 77 -11.76 4.71 12.06
C PRO A 77 -12.35 6.12 11.88
N MET A 78 -12.42 6.54 10.63
CA MET A 78 -13.14 7.75 10.20
C MET A 78 -13.52 7.64 8.72
N PRO A 79 -14.50 8.38 8.23
CA PRO A 79 -14.65 8.63 6.81
C PRO A 79 -13.38 9.32 6.29
N PHE A 80 -12.82 8.81 5.18
CA PHE A 80 -11.58 9.36 4.63
C PHE A 80 -11.65 9.48 3.11
N THR A 81 -10.76 10.29 2.57
CA THR A 81 -10.49 10.53 1.16
C THR A 81 -9.00 10.38 0.91
N PHE A 82 -8.56 10.42 -0.33
CA PHE A 82 -7.14 10.43 -0.65
C PHE A 82 -6.42 11.62 -0.03
N THR A 83 -6.98 12.82 -0.14
CA THR A 83 -6.42 14.04 0.46
C THR A 83 -6.28 13.91 1.98
N SER A 84 -7.30 13.38 2.68
CA SER A 84 -7.20 13.23 4.14
C SER A 84 -6.13 12.22 4.56
N VAL A 85 -5.94 11.13 3.80
CA VAL A 85 -4.86 10.15 4.06
C VAL A 85 -3.50 10.76 3.75
N ALA A 86 -3.37 11.57 2.70
CA ALA A 86 -2.14 12.29 2.40
C ALA A 86 -1.74 13.26 3.53
N LEU A 87 -2.71 13.95 4.14
CA LEU A 87 -2.47 14.79 5.32
C LEU A 87 -2.02 13.96 6.53
N ASP A 88 -2.61 12.78 6.75
CA ASP A 88 -2.16 11.84 7.81
C ASP A 88 -0.70 11.41 7.60
N VAL A 89 -0.28 11.14 6.36
CA VAL A 89 1.13 10.88 6.02
C VAL A 89 2.00 12.07 6.41
N GLY A 90 1.54 13.30 6.18
CA GLY A 90 2.21 14.52 6.62
C GLY A 90 2.41 14.57 8.14
N VAL A 91 1.38 14.23 8.91
CA VAL A 91 1.44 14.16 10.38
C VAL A 91 2.45 13.11 10.85
N VAL A 92 2.46 11.93 10.21
CA VAL A 92 3.45 10.88 10.51
C VAL A 92 4.87 11.37 10.26
N ALA A 93 5.13 12.00 9.12
CA ALA A 93 6.44 12.54 8.79
C ALA A 93 6.88 13.63 9.77
N ASP A 94 5.97 14.51 10.21
CA ASP A 94 6.26 15.57 11.21
C ASP A 94 6.59 14.98 12.57
N ALA A 95 5.83 13.98 13.02
CA ALA A 95 6.09 13.29 14.28
C ALA A 95 7.45 12.57 14.31
N LEU A 96 7.95 12.16 13.14
CA LEU A 96 9.27 11.54 12.98
C LEU A 96 10.38 12.56 12.63
N GLY A 97 10.08 13.85 12.64
CA GLY A 97 11.05 14.92 12.38
C GLY A 97 11.55 14.97 10.93
N SER A 98 10.81 14.40 9.97
CA SER A 98 11.22 14.30 8.56
C SER A 98 10.46 15.31 7.69
N PRO A 99 11.03 16.50 7.43
CA PRO A 99 10.36 17.52 6.60
C PRO A 99 10.23 17.10 5.13
N ARG A 100 11.09 16.20 4.66
CA ARG A 100 11.05 15.58 3.32
C ARG A 100 11.17 14.07 3.45
N PHE A 101 10.42 13.35 2.62
CA PHE A 101 10.36 11.89 2.66
C PHE A 101 10.02 11.33 1.28
N ALA A 102 10.30 10.07 1.05
CA ALA A 102 9.83 9.33 -0.11
C ALA A 102 8.58 8.50 0.25
N VAL A 103 7.78 8.14 -0.74
CA VAL A 103 6.57 7.33 -0.54
C VAL A 103 6.59 6.14 -1.49
N PHE A 104 6.24 4.97 -0.96
CA PHE A 104 6.03 3.77 -1.77
C PHE A 104 4.62 3.20 -1.54
N GLY A 105 3.92 2.89 -2.64
CA GLY A 105 2.58 2.29 -2.60
C GLY A 105 2.54 0.93 -3.27
N GLN A 106 1.99 -0.08 -2.57
CA GLN A 106 1.76 -1.42 -3.09
C GLN A 106 0.28 -1.66 -3.34
N SER A 107 -0.08 -2.20 -4.53
CA SER A 107 -1.46 -2.64 -4.82
C SER A 107 -2.49 -1.52 -4.58
N SER A 108 -3.49 -1.71 -3.73
CA SER A 108 -4.46 -0.66 -3.35
C SER A 108 -3.83 0.53 -2.61
N GLY A 109 -2.58 0.44 -2.17
CA GLY A 109 -1.80 1.57 -1.64
C GLY A 109 -1.29 2.55 -2.70
N VAL A 110 -1.29 2.15 -3.97
CA VAL A 110 -0.80 2.96 -5.09
C VAL A 110 -1.48 4.33 -5.19
N PRO A 111 -2.81 4.45 -5.24
CA PRO A 111 -3.45 5.75 -5.32
C PRO A 111 -3.17 6.65 -4.11
N TYR A 112 -2.99 6.09 -2.92
CA TYR A 112 -2.66 6.87 -1.72
C TYR A 112 -1.22 7.40 -1.76
N ALA A 113 -0.26 6.63 -2.27
CA ALA A 113 1.10 7.11 -2.48
C ALA A 113 1.15 8.24 -3.52
N LEU A 114 0.40 8.10 -4.62
CA LEU A 114 0.30 9.14 -5.65
C LEU A 114 -0.42 10.39 -5.13
N ALA A 115 -1.51 10.23 -4.38
CA ALA A 115 -2.21 11.35 -3.73
C ALA A 115 -1.28 12.09 -2.76
N THR A 116 -0.50 11.36 -1.96
CA THR A 116 0.50 11.96 -1.07
C THR A 116 1.53 12.78 -1.84
N ALA A 117 2.02 12.26 -2.98
CA ALA A 117 2.98 12.98 -3.83
C ALA A 117 2.36 14.21 -4.51
N ALA A 118 1.05 14.20 -4.80
CA ALA A 118 0.35 15.34 -5.36
C ALA A 118 0.04 16.42 -4.30
N GLU A 119 -0.54 16.03 -3.17
CA GLU A 119 -0.99 16.94 -2.10
C GLU A 119 0.18 17.53 -1.30
N LEU A 120 1.26 16.76 -1.13
CA LEU A 120 2.46 17.17 -0.39
C LEU A 120 3.67 17.36 -1.33
N ALA A 121 3.44 17.93 -2.51
CA ALA A 121 4.43 18.02 -3.60
C ALA A 121 5.74 18.70 -3.21
N ASP A 122 5.75 19.61 -2.22
CA ASP A 122 6.96 20.28 -1.73
C ASP A 122 7.74 19.42 -0.70
N ARG A 123 7.12 18.37 -0.17
CA ARG A 123 7.67 17.47 0.87
C ARG A 123 8.10 16.11 0.33
N VAL A 124 7.37 15.57 -0.66
CA VAL A 124 7.70 14.27 -1.23
C VAL A 124 8.89 14.38 -2.15
N SER A 125 9.98 13.66 -1.82
CA SER A 125 11.23 13.65 -2.59
C SER A 125 11.17 12.76 -3.81
N ALA A 126 10.46 11.63 -3.73
CA ALA A 126 10.20 10.69 -4.81
C ALA A 126 9.00 9.80 -4.45
N VAL A 127 8.32 9.27 -5.47
CA VAL A 127 7.27 8.29 -5.31
C VAL A 127 7.54 7.05 -6.17
N ALA A 128 7.37 5.87 -5.59
CA ALA A 128 7.36 4.62 -6.35
C ALA A 128 6.06 3.85 -6.07
N THR A 129 5.59 3.11 -7.05
CA THR A 129 4.36 2.32 -6.95
C THR A 129 4.55 0.94 -7.58
N ALA A 130 3.87 -0.08 -7.04
CA ALA A 130 3.90 -1.41 -7.62
C ALA A 130 2.56 -2.16 -7.49
N GLY A 131 2.21 -2.96 -8.48
CA GLY A 131 1.07 -3.85 -8.44
C GLY A 131 -0.28 -3.14 -8.31
N GLY A 132 -0.38 -1.89 -8.73
CA GLY A 132 -1.61 -1.11 -8.71
C GLY A 132 -1.77 -0.32 -10.01
N GLY A 133 -2.93 0.29 -10.18
CA GLY A 133 -3.23 0.88 -11.47
C GLY A 133 -4.15 2.08 -11.41
N MET A 134 -5.10 2.13 -12.30
CA MET A 134 -6.05 3.21 -12.52
C MET A 134 -7.37 2.97 -11.79
N PRO A 135 -8.23 4.00 -11.67
CA PRO A 135 -9.60 3.80 -11.22
C PRO A 135 -10.35 2.76 -12.07
N PHE A 136 -11.21 1.97 -11.44
CA PHE A 136 -12.02 0.99 -12.13
C PHE A 136 -13.11 1.68 -12.97
N ARG A 137 -13.13 1.41 -14.26
CA ARG A 137 -14.06 2.04 -15.20
C ARG A 137 -14.65 1.01 -16.17
N PRO A 138 -15.92 1.12 -16.56
CA PRO A 138 -16.50 0.30 -17.62
C PRO A 138 -15.60 0.26 -18.87
N GLY A 139 -15.35 -0.94 -19.37
CA GLY A 139 -14.52 -1.18 -20.56
C GLY A 139 -13.02 -1.30 -20.29
N THR A 140 -12.57 -1.31 -19.03
CA THR A 140 -11.18 -1.62 -18.66
C THR A 140 -11.05 -3.07 -18.20
N GLU A 141 -9.85 -3.65 -18.30
CA GLU A 141 -9.60 -5.03 -17.85
C GLU A 141 -9.88 -5.17 -16.34
N SER A 142 -9.51 -4.17 -15.53
CA SER A 142 -9.79 -4.15 -14.10
C SER A 142 -11.29 -4.14 -13.79
N TRP A 143 -12.09 -3.42 -14.58
CA TRP A 143 -13.56 -3.44 -14.46
C TRP A 143 -14.17 -4.83 -14.75
N GLU A 144 -13.70 -5.50 -15.81
CA GLU A 144 -14.25 -6.81 -16.21
C GLU A 144 -13.97 -7.91 -15.18
N ARG A 145 -13.02 -7.71 -14.29
CA ARG A 145 -12.70 -8.64 -13.18
C ARG A 145 -13.60 -8.49 -11.97
N LEU A 146 -14.32 -7.36 -11.86
CA LEU A 146 -15.23 -7.11 -10.75
C LEU A 146 -16.45 -8.02 -10.83
N THR A 147 -16.92 -8.47 -9.67
CA THR A 147 -18.25 -9.07 -9.51
C THR A 147 -19.34 -8.04 -9.84
N GLU A 148 -20.54 -8.51 -10.09
CA GLU A 148 -21.67 -7.61 -10.35
C GLU A 148 -21.98 -6.71 -9.13
N GLY A 149 -21.79 -7.22 -7.90
CA GLY A 149 -21.94 -6.42 -6.67
C GLY A 149 -20.91 -5.30 -6.58
N GLU A 150 -19.66 -5.60 -6.87
CA GLU A 150 -18.59 -4.58 -6.89
C GLU A 150 -18.82 -3.54 -7.98
N LYS A 151 -19.19 -3.95 -9.20
CA LYS A 151 -19.55 -3.03 -10.29
C LYS A 151 -20.66 -2.08 -9.86
N GLN A 152 -21.70 -2.62 -9.22
CA GLN A 152 -22.81 -1.81 -8.73
C GLN A 152 -22.34 -0.87 -7.59
N GLY A 153 -21.50 -1.34 -6.65
CA GLY A 153 -20.92 -0.52 -5.59
C GLY A 153 -20.12 0.65 -6.15
N VAL A 154 -19.25 0.39 -7.14
CA VAL A 154 -18.47 1.44 -7.81
C VAL A 154 -19.37 2.47 -8.52
N LEU A 155 -20.46 2.03 -9.17
CA LEU A 155 -21.38 2.93 -9.87
C LEU A 155 -22.24 3.77 -8.90
N LEU A 156 -22.48 3.29 -7.68
CA LEU A 156 -23.23 4.01 -6.65
C LEU A 156 -22.37 4.98 -5.84
N ALA A 157 -21.07 4.85 -5.88
CA ALA A 157 -20.16 5.74 -5.16
C ALA A 157 -20.39 7.21 -5.53
N GLY A 158 -20.58 8.06 -4.52
CA GLY A 158 -20.94 9.47 -4.69
C GLY A 158 -22.44 9.73 -4.97
N ILE A 159 -23.25 8.67 -5.08
CA ILE A 159 -24.71 8.74 -5.26
C ILE A 159 -25.40 8.20 -4.01
N ASP A 160 -25.03 7.01 -3.58
CA ASP A 160 -25.48 6.33 -2.36
C ASP A 160 -24.30 5.58 -1.74
N ASP A 161 -23.49 6.30 -0.99
CA ASP A 161 -22.26 5.76 -0.39
C ASP A 161 -22.55 4.65 0.64
N VAL A 162 -23.71 4.67 1.29
CA VAL A 162 -24.08 3.64 2.27
C VAL A 162 -24.30 2.28 1.58
N GLU A 163 -25.07 2.28 0.49
CA GLU A 163 -25.30 1.07 -0.28
C GLU A 163 -24.04 0.63 -1.03
N ALA A 164 -23.26 1.57 -1.55
CA ALA A 164 -21.98 1.29 -2.19
C ALA A 164 -21.00 0.61 -1.21
N GLU A 165 -20.83 1.14 0.00
CA GLU A 165 -20.00 0.51 1.04
C GLU A 165 -20.47 -0.89 1.40
N ARG A 166 -21.80 -1.09 1.53
CA ARG A 166 -22.36 -2.41 1.82
C ARG A 166 -22.02 -3.43 0.74
N LEU A 167 -22.22 -3.08 -0.52
CA LEU A 167 -21.93 -3.97 -1.65
C LEU A 167 -20.44 -4.30 -1.77
N LEU A 168 -19.59 -3.29 -1.55
CA LEU A 168 -18.13 -3.48 -1.61
C LEU A 168 -17.59 -4.29 -0.41
N ALA A 169 -18.24 -4.17 0.77
CA ALA A 169 -17.91 -5.00 1.92
C ALA A 169 -18.29 -6.47 1.72
N GLU A 170 -19.42 -6.74 1.07
CA GLU A 170 -19.87 -8.11 0.80
C GLU A 170 -18.91 -8.87 -0.15
N ALA A 171 -18.23 -8.17 -1.05
CA ALA A 171 -17.23 -8.77 -1.94
C ALA A 171 -16.01 -9.32 -1.19
N ASP A 172 -15.75 -8.82 0.01
CA ASP A 172 -14.59 -9.20 0.84
C ASP A 172 -14.88 -10.34 1.84
N LEU A 173 -16.13 -10.86 1.88
CA LEU A 173 -16.52 -11.94 2.78
C LEU A 173 -15.61 -13.20 2.69
N PRO A 174 -15.20 -13.66 1.50
CA PRO A 174 -14.29 -14.81 1.40
C PRO A 174 -12.96 -14.61 2.15
N THR A 175 -12.45 -13.37 2.18
CA THR A 175 -11.21 -13.05 2.91
C THR A 175 -11.44 -13.06 4.41
N VAL A 176 -12.59 -12.58 4.88
CA VAL A 176 -12.97 -12.65 6.31
C VAL A 176 -13.10 -14.09 6.77
N ASP A 177 -13.68 -14.96 5.96
CA ASP A 177 -13.83 -16.39 6.27
C ASP A 177 -12.45 -17.06 6.43
N GLN A 178 -11.41 -16.59 5.75
CA GLN A 178 -10.05 -17.10 5.93
C GLN A 178 -9.45 -16.78 7.30
N LEU A 179 -9.96 -15.81 8.04
CA LEU A 179 -9.43 -15.45 9.37
C LEU A 179 -9.58 -16.57 10.40
N GLY A 180 -10.48 -17.53 10.17
CA GLY A 180 -10.62 -18.76 10.99
C GLY A 180 -9.53 -19.81 10.75
N LEU A 181 -8.73 -19.65 9.68
CA LEU A 181 -7.64 -20.55 9.32
C LEU A 181 -6.37 -20.22 10.11
N SER A 182 -5.47 -21.18 10.22
CA SER A 182 -4.10 -20.95 10.69
C SER A 182 -3.30 -20.13 9.68
N ASP A 183 -2.17 -19.55 10.11
CA ASP A 183 -1.29 -18.78 9.20
C ASP A 183 -0.76 -19.64 8.05
N ASP A 184 -0.41 -20.90 8.32
CA ASP A 184 0.06 -21.84 7.30
C ASP A 184 -1.04 -22.18 6.27
N GLU A 185 -2.31 -22.30 6.71
CA GLU A 185 -3.44 -22.52 5.80
C GLU A 185 -3.73 -21.30 4.94
N ILE A 186 -3.63 -20.10 5.50
CA ILE A 186 -3.78 -18.84 4.73
C ILE A 186 -2.66 -18.72 3.71
N GLU A 187 -1.39 -18.94 4.11
CA GLU A 187 -0.24 -18.93 3.19
C GLU A 187 -0.44 -19.94 2.05
N ALA A 188 -0.87 -21.16 2.37
CA ALA A 188 -1.11 -22.19 1.37
C ALA A 188 -2.24 -21.83 0.41
N ALA A 189 -3.33 -21.25 0.89
CA ALA A 189 -4.44 -20.78 0.07
C ALA A 189 -4.02 -19.67 -0.90
N TRP A 190 -3.24 -18.71 -0.42
CA TRP A 190 -2.68 -17.66 -1.27
C TRP A 190 -1.70 -18.21 -2.29
N ALA A 191 -0.77 -19.09 -1.87
CA ALA A 191 0.17 -19.72 -2.79
C ALA A 191 -0.51 -20.50 -3.92
N ALA A 192 -1.65 -21.13 -3.65
CA ALA A 192 -2.42 -21.86 -4.65
C ALA A 192 -3.08 -20.95 -5.70
N SER A 193 -3.39 -19.69 -5.35
CA SER A 193 -4.09 -18.74 -6.24
C SER A 193 -3.13 -17.85 -7.04
N LEU A 194 -1.86 -17.77 -6.66
CA LEU A 194 -0.88 -16.83 -7.22
C LEU A 194 -0.06 -17.46 -8.36
N PRO A 195 0.39 -16.66 -9.33
CA PRO A 195 1.30 -17.12 -10.37
C PRO A 195 2.70 -17.47 -9.80
N PRO A 196 3.50 -18.27 -10.50
CA PRO A 196 4.80 -18.73 -10.01
C PRO A 196 5.76 -17.64 -9.51
N PRO A 197 5.85 -16.45 -10.11
CA PRO A 197 6.67 -15.36 -9.58
C PRO A 197 6.28 -14.96 -8.15
N ASP A 198 4.99 -14.77 -7.92
CA ASP A 198 4.50 -14.37 -6.60
C ASP A 198 4.69 -15.49 -5.56
N GLN A 199 4.50 -16.74 -5.96
CA GLN A 199 4.84 -17.89 -5.09
C GLN A 199 6.32 -17.89 -4.67
N ARG A 200 7.24 -17.39 -5.51
CA ARG A 200 8.66 -17.23 -5.11
C ARG A 200 8.80 -16.22 -3.99
N VAL A 201 8.11 -15.09 -4.10
CA VAL A 201 8.13 -14.04 -3.06
C VAL A 201 7.59 -14.55 -1.74
N LEU A 202 6.49 -15.33 -1.74
CA LEU A 202 5.98 -15.93 -0.52
C LEU A 202 7.05 -16.77 0.19
N ARG A 203 7.81 -17.57 -0.54
CA ARG A 203 8.88 -18.42 0.01
C ARG A 203 10.07 -17.66 0.59
N THR A 204 10.23 -16.36 0.31
CA THR A 204 11.28 -15.53 0.94
C THR A 204 10.93 -15.05 2.36
N GLY A 205 9.83 -15.53 2.91
CA GLY A 205 9.34 -15.21 4.25
C GLY A 205 8.13 -14.26 4.24
N PHE A 206 7.79 -13.64 3.12
CA PHE A 206 6.60 -12.79 3.02
C PHE A 206 5.30 -13.60 3.26
N GLY A 207 5.26 -14.86 2.82
CA GLY A 207 4.11 -15.75 3.03
C GLY A 207 3.67 -15.84 4.50
N ARG A 208 4.63 -15.89 5.43
CA ARG A 208 4.37 -15.92 6.88
C ARG A 208 3.74 -14.65 7.45
N LEU A 209 3.80 -13.54 6.72
CA LEU A 209 3.19 -12.27 7.13
C LEU A 209 1.74 -12.15 6.65
N ILE A 210 1.29 -12.92 5.66
CA ILE A 210 -0.04 -12.79 5.06
C ILE A 210 -1.13 -12.98 6.12
N GLY A 211 -1.10 -14.07 6.88
CA GLY A 211 -2.07 -14.31 7.95
C GLY A 211 -2.09 -13.21 9.00
N PRO A 212 -0.95 -12.89 9.64
CA PRO A 212 -0.85 -11.80 10.60
C PRO A 212 -1.32 -10.44 10.05
N THR A 213 -0.91 -10.07 8.83
CA THR A 213 -1.28 -8.77 8.23
C THR A 213 -2.75 -8.69 7.87
N MET A 214 -3.37 -9.80 7.42
CA MET A 214 -4.82 -9.90 7.19
C MET A 214 -5.63 -9.74 8.48
N ARG A 215 -5.23 -10.43 9.56
CA ARG A 215 -5.90 -10.28 10.86
C ARG A 215 -5.76 -8.87 11.40
N GLU A 216 -4.59 -8.26 11.23
CA GLU A 216 -4.37 -6.88 11.64
C GLU A 216 -5.17 -5.91 10.79
N CYS A 217 -5.25 -6.10 9.48
CA CYS A 217 -6.12 -5.36 8.56
C CYS A 217 -7.56 -5.28 9.08
N LEU A 218 -8.12 -6.43 9.48
CA LEU A 218 -9.51 -6.59 9.92
C LEU A 218 -9.69 -6.55 11.44
N ARG A 219 -8.69 -6.10 12.19
CA ARG A 219 -8.73 -6.01 13.65
C ARG A 219 -9.92 -5.20 14.18
N GLN A 220 -10.35 -4.20 13.44
CA GLN A 220 -11.49 -3.32 13.77
C GLN A 220 -12.77 -3.68 12.98
N GLY A 221 -12.79 -4.86 12.35
CA GLY A 221 -13.86 -5.27 11.43
C GLY A 221 -13.62 -4.77 10.01
N GLN A 222 -14.64 -4.81 9.17
CA GLN A 222 -14.55 -4.49 7.73
C GLN A 222 -14.69 -3.01 7.39
N VAL A 223 -15.01 -2.14 8.36
CA VAL A 223 -15.38 -0.73 8.10
C VAL A 223 -14.26 0.03 7.35
N GLY A 224 -13.00 -0.14 7.78
CA GLY A 224 -11.87 0.48 7.09
C GLY A 224 -11.72 -0.02 5.66
N TRP A 225 -11.85 -1.31 5.45
CA TRP A 225 -11.70 -1.95 4.15
C TRP A 225 -12.84 -1.59 3.18
N ALA A 226 -14.10 -1.66 3.63
CA ALA A 226 -15.25 -1.26 2.82
C ALA A 226 -15.12 0.20 2.37
N ARG A 227 -14.73 1.09 3.28
CA ARG A 227 -14.47 2.50 2.96
C ARG A 227 -13.30 2.67 2.00
N ASP A 228 -12.22 1.89 2.17
CA ASP A 228 -11.07 1.90 1.26
C ASP A 228 -11.50 1.55 -0.18
N ASN A 229 -12.32 0.51 -0.36
CA ASN A 229 -12.86 0.14 -1.66
C ASN A 229 -13.72 1.26 -2.26
N LEU A 230 -14.58 1.88 -1.45
CA LEU A 230 -15.42 3.01 -1.89
C LEU A 230 -14.59 4.21 -2.36
N VAL A 231 -13.44 4.47 -1.73
CA VAL A 231 -12.56 5.60 -2.09
C VAL A 231 -11.72 5.29 -3.33
N ARG A 232 -11.06 4.12 -3.38
CA ARG A 232 -10.03 3.81 -4.38
C ARG A 232 -10.57 3.31 -5.72
N MET A 233 -11.72 2.65 -5.71
CA MET A 233 -12.21 1.98 -6.93
C MET A 233 -12.83 2.93 -7.93
N PRO A 234 -13.71 3.89 -7.56
CA PRO A 234 -14.42 4.69 -8.56
C PRO A 234 -13.52 5.79 -9.14
N HIS A 235 -13.57 6.97 -8.61
CA HIS A 235 -12.91 8.16 -9.11
C HIS A 235 -11.86 8.65 -8.10
N TRP A 236 -10.68 9.00 -8.59
CA TRP A 236 -9.66 9.63 -7.76
C TRP A 236 -9.84 11.15 -7.79
N GLU A 237 -10.04 11.77 -6.61
CA GLU A 237 -10.33 13.20 -6.49
C GLU A 237 -9.09 14.11 -6.51
N PHE A 238 -7.89 13.53 -6.53
CA PHE A 238 -6.63 14.28 -6.60
C PHE A 238 -6.10 14.40 -8.04
N ASP A 239 -5.24 15.40 -8.27
CA ASP A 239 -4.65 15.68 -9.59
C ASP A 239 -3.27 15.00 -9.73
N LEU A 240 -3.19 13.97 -10.57
CA LEU A 240 -1.92 13.31 -10.92
C LEU A 240 -0.92 14.31 -11.56
N GLY A 241 -1.41 15.35 -12.23
CA GLY A 241 -0.60 16.42 -12.83
C GLY A 241 0.11 17.32 -11.82
N ALA A 242 -0.33 17.29 -10.53
CA ALA A 242 0.31 18.03 -9.45
C ALA A 242 1.58 17.35 -8.91
N ILE A 243 1.85 16.09 -9.27
CA ILE A 243 3.07 15.37 -8.86
C ILE A 243 4.30 16.00 -9.52
N ARG A 244 5.24 16.46 -8.69
CA ARG A 244 6.46 17.18 -9.14
C ARG A 244 7.76 16.40 -8.91
N CYS A 245 7.72 15.39 -8.04
CA CYS A 245 8.88 14.57 -7.74
C CYS A 245 9.10 13.47 -8.78
N PRO A 246 10.29 12.85 -8.87
CA PRO A 246 10.51 11.62 -9.62
C PRO A 246 9.48 10.55 -9.25
N ALA A 247 8.89 9.91 -10.25
CA ALA A 247 7.90 8.87 -10.09
C ALA A 247 8.32 7.60 -10.83
N THR A 248 8.32 6.44 -10.16
CA THR A 248 8.62 5.15 -10.78
C THR A 248 7.45 4.19 -10.56
N ILE A 249 6.98 3.60 -11.65
CA ILE A 249 5.85 2.67 -11.65
C ILE A 249 6.38 1.28 -12.00
N TRP A 250 6.26 0.35 -11.04
CA TRP A 250 6.72 -1.03 -11.19
C TRP A 250 5.54 -1.96 -11.49
N VAL A 251 5.71 -2.86 -12.45
CA VAL A 251 4.72 -3.88 -12.75
C VAL A 251 5.41 -5.13 -13.30
N GLY A 252 5.00 -6.31 -12.82
CA GLY A 252 5.37 -7.58 -13.41
C GLY A 252 4.44 -7.91 -14.60
N ASP A 253 4.97 -8.57 -15.63
CA ASP A 253 4.16 -8.98 -16.80
C ASP A 253 3.18 -10.11 -16.47
N GLN A 254 3.42 -10.85 -15.38
CA GLN A 254 2.49 -11.86 -14.85
C GLN A 254 1.41 -11.28 -13.92
N ASP A 255 1.50 -10.00 -13.55
CA ASP A 255 0.44 -9.25 -12.86
C ASP A 255 -0.56 -8.68 -13.87
N THR A 256 -1.18 -9.55 -14.65
CA THR A 256 -2.00 -9.19 -15.81
C THR A 256 -3.12 -8.19 -15.48
N GLY A 257 -3.62 -8.19 -14.22
CA GLY A 257 -4.64 -7.26 -13.75
C GLY A 257 -4.18 -5.81 -13.63
N ASN A 258 -2.89 -5.57 -13.50
CA ASN A 258 -2.33 -4.25 -13.23
C ASN A 258 -1.45 -3.68 -14.35
N VAL A 259 -1.13 -4.47 -15.40
CA VAL A 259 -0.30 -4.01 -16.53
C VAL A 259 -0.94 -2.83 -17.25
N GLU A 260 -2.25 -2.89 -17.53
CA GLU A 260 -2.98 -1.80 -18.17
C GLU A 260 -2.93 -0.54 -17.30
N GLY A 261 -3.23 -0.70 -16.01
CA GLY A 261 -3.22 0.41 -15.07
C GLY A 261 -1.84 1.06 -14.89
N ALA A 262 -0.77 0.25 -14.84
CA ALA A 262 0.59 0.76 -14.77
C ALA A 262 0.98 1.58 -16.02
N ARG A 263 0.59 1.13 -17.20
CA ARG A 263 0.74 1.89 -18.44
C ARG A 263 -0.07 3.18 -18.42
N TRP A 264 -1.32 3.10 -17.96
CA TRP A 264 -2.17 4.29 -17.82
C TRP A 264 -1.51 5.32 -16.89
N LEU A 265 -1.03 4.93 -15.72
CA LEU A 265 -0.31 5.80 -14.79
C LEU A 265 0.92 6.44 -15.43
N SER A 266 1.72 5.68 -16.19
CA SER A 266 2.92 6.22 -16.83
C SER A 266 2.65 7.31 -17.86
N HIS A 267 1.41 7.40 -18.38
CA HIS A 267 0.98 8.46 -19.29
C HIS A 267 0.31 9.64 -18.57
N HIS A 268 -0.16 9.45 -17.33
CA HIS A 268 -0.90 10.48 -16.59
C HIS A 268 -0.08 11.15 -15.49
N VAL A 269 0.96 10.49 -14.99
CA VAL A 269 1.89 11.07 -14.02
C VAL A 269 3.05 11.75 -14.75
N PRO A 270 3.27 13.06 -14.59
CA PRO A 270 4.32 13.78 -15.29
C PRO A 270 5.71 13.16 -15.05
N GLY A 271 6.42 12.85 -16.12
CA GLY A 271 7.79 12.35 -16.04
C GLY A 271 7.94 10.96 -15.41
N ALA A 272 6.85 10.22 -15.24
CA ALA A 272 6.92 8.89 -14.64
C ALA A 272 7.71 7.90 -15.51
N VAL A 273 8.52 7.06 -14.84
CA VAL A 273 9.27 5.97 -15.44
C VAL A 273 8.54 4.66 -15.20
N LEU A 274 8.12 3.98 -16.27
CA LEU A 274 7.54 2.65 -16.20
C LEU A 274 8.64 1.57 -16.19
N ARG A 275 8.60 0.71 -15.17
CA ARG A 275 9.44 -0.49 -15.02
C ARG A 275 8.55 -1.74 -15.19
N ALA A 276 8.26 -2.10 -16.43
CA ALA A 276 7.57 -3.34 -16.75
C ALA A 276 8.60 -4.47 -16.86
N LEU A 277 8.51 -5.48 -16.00
CA LEU A 277 9.53 -6.50 -15.84
C LEU A 277 9.01 -7.88 -16.26
N PRO A 278 9.77 -8.62 -17.08
CA PRO A 278 9.41 -9.97 -17.47
C PRO A 278 9.53 -10.93 -16.29
N ASP A 279 8.72 -11.99 -16.30
CA ASP A 279 8.72 -13.06 -15.31
C ASP A 279 8.53 -12.59 -13.85
N GLN A 280 7.87 -11.45 -13.67
CA GLN A 280 7.52 -10.87 -12.36
C GLN A 280 6.00 -10.83 -12.18
N GLY A 281 5.56 -10.95 -10.92
CA GLY A 281 4.16 -10.94 -10.52
C GLY A 281 3.76 -9.65 -9.78
N HIS A 282 2.70 -9.77 -9.00
CA HIS A 282 2.11 -8.69 -8.19
C HIS A 282 3.05 -8.16 -7.10
N PHE A 283 3.90 -9.04 -6.55
CA PHE A 283 4.83 -8.71 -5.46
C PHE A 283 6.24 -8.35 -5.97
N VAL A 284 6.37 -7.87 -7.22
CA VAL A 284 7.64 -7.50 -7.85
C VAL A 284 8.50 -6.56 -6.97
N ALA A 285 7.88 -5.60 -6.29
CA ALA A 285 8.60 -4.67 -5.44
C ALA A 285 9.19 -5.32 -4.19
N PHE A 286 8.55 -6.33 -3.63
CA PHE A 286 9.09 -7.06 -2.47
C PHE A 286 10.28 -7.94 -2.85
N GLU A 287 10.28 -8.50 -4.05
CA GLU A 287 11.44 -9.22 -4.60
C GLU A 287 12.61 -8.25 -4.89
N LEU A 288 12.31 -7.10 -5.51
CA LEU A 288 13.28 -6.12 -5.99
C LEU A 288 13.35 -4.86 -5.10
N TRP A 289 13.22 -5.03 -3.76
CA TRP A 289 13.13 -3.90 -2.85
C TRP A 289 14.34 -2.96 -2.91
N ASP A 290 15.56 -3.48 -3.13
CA ASP A 290 16.75 -2.65 -3.27
C ASP A 290 16.68 -1.74 -4.51
N ASP A 291 16.17 -2.26 -5.63
CA ASP A 291 15.97 -1.48 -6.86
C ASP A 291 14.85 -0.43 -6.68
N VAL A 292 13.82 -0.76 -5.89
CA VAL A 292 12.77 0.21 -5.51
C VAL A 292 13.38 1.35 -4.70
N LEU A 293 14.21 1.06 -3.69
CA LEU A 293 14.91 2.07 -2.91
C LEU A 293 15.80 2.96 -3.79
N ASP A 294 16.53 2.37 -4.74
CA ASP A 294 17.33 3.14 -5.71
C ASP A 294 16.45 4.08 -6.54
N SER A 295 15.25 3.66 -6.93
CA SER A 295 14.30 4.49 -7.67
C SER A 295 13.67 5.62 -6.84
N LEU A 296 13.70 5.50 -5.52
CA LEU A 296 13.27 6.54 -4.57
C LEU A 296 14.39 7.55 -4.25
N HIS A 297 15.60 7.35 -4.79
CA HIS A 297 16.76 8.23 -4.57
C HIS A 297 17.10 8.44 -3.08
N VAL A 298 16.97 7.39 -2.28
CA VAL A 298 17.23 7.36 -0.84
C VAL A 298 18.39 6.43 -0.48
#